data_e665a751a15d74c6233c75e5f99a1eb0
#
_entry.id   e665a751a15d74c6233c75e5f99a1eb0
#
_cell.length_a   1.000
_cell.length_b   1.000
_cell.length_c   1.000
_cell.angle_alpha   90.00
_cell.angle_beta   90.00
_cell.angle_gamma   90.00
#
_symmetry.space_group_name_H-M   'P 1'
#
loop_
_entity.id
_entity.type
_entity.pdbx_description
1 polymer ?
#
loop_
_entity_poly.entity_id
_entity_poly.type
_entity_poly.pdbx_seq_one_letter_code
_entity_poly.pdbx_strand_id
1 'polypeptide(L)'
;MNSLRSDSDEMQRIRSAARMNKIYVSLGYSEIDGHSLYMAQIIIDPRGDVINHRRKIKPTHVERLVFGEGTGDSLDSVVDTEIGKLGHLNCWENMNPFLKAHAAALGEEIHVAAWPVYPPATTLKYPDPYTNIAETQSELVSPAYAIETGTWVLAPFQVVSTEGAKLNTPERLRDQVTEGMHSGYSRIYRPDGYRAVADPDREWEGLMIVDVDLDEAHLTKVIADFVS
;
A
#
# COMPACT_ATOMS: atom_id res chain seq x y z
N MET A 1 9.81 7.07 19.56
CA MET A 1 9.41 5.99 18.66
C MET A 1 8.25 6.52 17.83
N ASN A 2 8.30 6.41 16.51
CA ASN A 2 7.32 7.07 15.61
C ASN A 2 6.13 6.16 15.23
N SER A 3 5.80 5.17 16.07
CA SER A 3 4.66 4.30 15.86
C SER A 3 3.41 4.89 16.52
N LEU A 4 2.26 4.72 15.88
CA LEU A 4 0.99 5.27 16.35
C LEU A 4 0.22 4.24 17.17
N ARG A 5 -0.48 4.70 18.17
CA ARG A 5 -1.55 3.94 18.83
C ARG A 5 -2.87 4.23 18.10
N SER A 6 -3.76 3.26 18.10
CA SER A 6 -5.10 3.42 17.52
C SER A 6 -5.92 4.54 18.19
N ASP A 7 -5.61 4.87 19.45
CA ASP A 7 -6.25 5.89 20.27
C ASP A 7 -5.44 7.21 20.39
N SER A 8 -4.32 7.33 19.65
CA SER A 8 -3.44 8.53 19.74
C SER A 8 -4.10 9.78 19.15
N ASP A 9 -3.59 10.95 19.57
CA ASP A 9 -4.05 12.23 19.07
C ASP A 9 -3.82 12.38 17.56
N GLU A 10 -2.72 11.83 17.05
CA GLU A 10 -2.42 11.80 15.61
C GLU A 10 -3.48 11.00 14.85
N MET A 11 -3.86 9.83 15.35
CA MET A 11 -4.91 9.02 14.75
C MET A 11 -6.26 9.74 14.80
N GLN A 12 -6.59 10.41 15.91
CA GLN A 12 -7.81 11.21 16.03
C GLN A 12 -7.84 12.39 15.04
N ARG A 13 -6.69 13.00 14.77
CA ARG A 13 -6.58 14.06 13.74
C ARG A 13 -6.86 13.52 12.34
N ILE A 14 -6.32 12.35 11.99
CA ILE A 14 -6.57 11.70 10.68
C ILE A 14 -8.06 11.37 10.54
N ARG A 15 -8.67 10.73 11.55
CA ARG A 15 -10.09 10.40 11.57
C ARG A 15 -10.97 11.65 11.45
N SER A 16 -10.59 12.73 12.13
CA SER A 16 -11.30 14.01 12.05
C SER A 16 -11.18 14.64 10.66
N ALA A 17 -10.02 14.51 10.01
CA ALA A 17 -9.84 15.00 8.65
C ALA A 17 -10.70 14.21 7.64
N ALA A 18 -10.77 12.89 7.76
CA ALA A 18 -11.66 12.05 6.94
C ALA A 18 -13.12 12.50 7.09
N ARG A 19 -13.58 12.70 8.32
CA ARG A 19 -14.95 13.17 8.61
C ARG A 19 -15.22 14.57 8.07
N MET A 20 -14.30 15.51 8.25
CA MET A 20 -14.48 16.90 7.81
C MET A 20 -14.57 17.00 6.28
N ASN A 21 -13.81 16.18 5.57
CA ASN A 21 -13.76 16.16 4.11
C ASN A 21 -14.72 15.13 3.49
N LYS A 22 -15.40 14.32 4.30
CA LYS A 22 -16.33 13.26 3.86
C LYS A 22 -15.69 12.29 2.86
N ILE A 23 -14.50 11.81 3.18
CA ILE A 23 -13.72 10.89 2.33
C ILE A 23 -13.45 9.58 3.06
N TYR A 24 -13.29 8.50 2.28
CA TYR A 24 -12.63 7.28 2.75
C TYR A 24 -11.12 7.47 2.76
N VAL A 25 -10.45 6.88 3.73
CA VAL A 25 -8.98 6.91 3.82
C VAL A 25 -8.47 5.49 4.05
N SER A 26 -7.66 4.97 3.15
CA SER A 26 -6.85 3.77 3.41
C SER A 26 -5.47 4.21 3.87
N LEU A 27 -5.09 3.84 5.08
CA LEU A 27 -3.85 4.27 5.73
C LEU A 27 -3.01 3.07 6.15
N GLY A 28 -1.75 3.01 5.69
CA GLY A 28 -0.72 2.13 6.24
C GLY A 28 0.12 2.85 7.30
N TYR A 29 0.38 2.20 8.42
CA TYR A 29 1.16 2.80 9.50
C TYR A 29 1.88 1.74 10.37
N SER A 30 2.89 2.20 11.12
CA SER A 30 3.47 1.39 12.18
C SER A 30 2.62 1.54 13.43
N GLU A 31 1.99 0.46 13.84
CA GLU A 31 1.14 0.39 15.04
C GLU A 31 1.96 -0.02 16.25
N ILE A 32 1.69 0.60 17.39
CA ILE A 32 2.11 0.12 18.69
C ILE A 32 0.90 -0.35 19.48
N ASP A 33 0.93 -1.61 19.91
CA ASP A 33 -0.08 -2.21 20.77
C ASP A 33 0.61 -2.90 21.96
N GLY A 34 0.34 -2.39 23.15
CA GLY A 34 1.07 -2.76 24.35
C GLY A 34 2.56 -2.50 24.21
N HIS A 35 3.35 -3.57 24.14
CA HIS A 35 4.81 -3.52 23.97
C HIS A 35 5.27 -4.07 22.61
N SER A 36 4.35 -4.30 21.70
CA SER A 36 4.61 -4.87 20.37
C SER A 36 4.38 -3.85 19.27
N LEU A 37 5.14 -3.99 18.19
CA LEU A 37 4.98 -3.21 16.98
C LEU A 37 4.40 -4.07 15.87
N TYR A 38 3.52 -3.49 15.07
CA TYR A 38 2.90 -4.14 13.91
C TYR A 38 2.93 -3.23 12.69
N MET A 39 2.94 -3.82 11.53
CA MET A 39 2.65 -3.13 10.27
C MET A 39 1.13 -3.23 10.05
N ALA A 40 0.42 -2.14 10.27
CA ALA A 40 -1.02 -2.12 10.22
C ALA A 40 -1.54 -1.31 9.03
N GLN A 41 -2.75 -1.65 8.61
CA GLN A 41 -3.55 -0.88 7.66
C GLN A 41 -4.96 -0.72 8.21
N ILE A 42 -5.55 0.46 7.98
CA ILE A 42 -6.93 0.75 8.33
C ILE A 42 -7.67 1.39 7.16
N ILE A 43 -8.98 1.19 7.11
CA ILE A 43 -9.89 1.97 6.29
C ILE A 43 -10.76 2.81 7.23
N ILE A 44 -10.77 4.12 7.02
CA ILE A 44 -11.57 5.08 7.75
C ILE A 44 -12.69 5.56 6.82
N ASP A 45 -13.93 5.57 7.31
CA ASP A 45 -15.10 6.01 6.56
C ASP A 45 -15.30 7.53 6.61
N PRO A 46 -16.23 8.09 5.80
CA PRO A 46 -16.57 9.53 5.80
C PRO A 46 -17.15 10.06 7.11
N ARG A 47 -17.48 9.21 8.09
CA ARG A 47 -17.88 9.61 9.45
C ARG A 47 -16.68 9.70 10.39
N GLY A 48 -15.50 9.25 9.92
CA GLY A 48 -14.27 9.17 10.70
C GLY A 48 -14.19 7.90 11.54
N ASP A 49 -14.99 6.87 11.23
CA ASP A 49 -14.95 5.59 11.91
C ASP A 49 -13.99 4.64 11.21
N VAL A 50 -13.19 3.89 11.98
CA VAL A 50 -12.36 2.82 11.45
C VAL A 50 -13.26 1.63 11.17
N ILE A 51 -13.49 1.34 9.89
CA ILE A 51 -14.37 0.25 9.43
C ILE A 51 -13.62 -1.02 9.03
N ASN A 52 -12.29 -0.93 8.89
CA ASN A 52 -11.42 -2.08 8.74
C ASN A 52 -10.08 -1.79 9.45
N HIS A 53 -9.56 -2.78 10.15
CA HIS A 53 -8.23 -2.76 10.76
C HIS A 53 -7.60 -4.13 10.59
N ARG A 54 -6.43 -4.15 9.97
CA ARG A 54 -5.65 -5.38 9.81
C ARG A 54 -4.18 -5.13 10.09
N ARG A 55 -3.48 -6.17 10.47
CA ARG A 55 -2.02 -6.21 10.61
C ARG A 55 -1.43 -7.10 9.51
N LYS A 56 -0.30 -6.73 8.97
CA LYS A 56 0.43 -7.57 8.00
C LYS A 56 0.61 -8.97 8.59
N ILE A 57 0.13 -10.00 7.89
CA ILE A 57 0.07 -11.36 8.42
C ILE A 57 1.49 -11.89 8.66
N LYS A 58 2.39 -11.66 7.72
CA LYS A 58 3.80 -12.07 7.84
C LYS A 58 4.71 -10.90 7.48
N PRO A 59 5.40 -10.29 8.45
CA PRO A 59 6.51 -9.38 8.15
C PRO A 59 7.52 -10.07 7.23
N THR A 60 8.10 -9.31 6.31
CA THR A 60 9.04 -9.82 5.32
C THR A 60 10.42 -9.19 5.48
N HIS A 61 11.48 -9.91 5.07
CA HIS A 61 12.85 -9.44 5.14
C HIS A 61 13.23 -8.90 6.53
N VAL A 62 13.81 -7.71 6.62
CA VAL A 62 14.25 -7.07 7.89
C VAL A 62 13.10 -6.67 8.81
N GLU A 63 11.87 -6.57 8.31
CA GLU A 63 10.67 -6.30 9.11
C GLU A 63 10.52 -7.32 10.24
N ARG A 64 10.92 -8.58 10.01
CA ARG A 64 10.87 -9.68 10.99
C ARG A 64 11.69 -9.43 12.25
N LEU A 65 12.62 -8.50 12.21
CA LEU A 65 13.45 -8.14 13.37
C LEU A 65 12.74 -7.18 14.31
N VAL A 66 11.66 -6.54 13.86
CA VAL A 66 11.01 -5.41 14.55
C VAL A 66 9.52 -5.63 14.76
N PHE A 67 8.81 -6.17 13.76
CA PHE A 67 7.35 -6.24 13.76
C PHE A 67 6.84 -7.64 14.06
N GLY A 68 5.76 -7.70 14.84
CA GLY A 68 4.97 -8.91 15.08
C GLY A 68 4.11 -9.31 13.88
N GLU A 69 3.66 -10.56 13.89
CA GLU A 69 2.77 -11.13 12.89
C GLU A 69 1.31 -10.74 13.16
N GLY A 70 0.53 -10.57 12.08
CA GLY A 70 -0.92 -10.47 12.16
C GLY A 70 -1.56 -11.83 12.48
N THR A 71 -2.80 -11.78 12.94
CA THR A 71 -3.64 -12.97 13.23
C THR A 71 -4.58 -13.26 12.06
N GLY A 72 -5.36 -14.34 12.17
CA GLY A 72 -6.35 -14.74 11.17
C GLY A 72 -7.38 -13.65 10.84
N ASP A 73 -7.72 -12.78 11.80
CA ASP A 73 -8.63 -11.65 11.60
C ASP A 73 -8.11 -10.66 10.53
N SER A 74 -6.79 -10.65 10.32
CA SER A 74 -6.15 -9.82 9.28
C SER A 74 -6.39 -10.34 7.84
N LEU A 75 -7.06 -11.47 7.67
CA LEU A 75 -7.55 -11.95 6.38
C LEU A 75 -8.78 -11.15 5.89
N ASP A 76 -9.52 -10.52 6.80
CA ASP A 76 -10.62 -9.61 6.45
C ASP A 76 -10.05 -8.30 5.87
N SER A 77 -9.54 -8.40 4.63
CA SER A 77 -8.84 -7.30 3.95
C SER A 77 -9.74 -6.46 3.05
N VAL A 78 -11.01 -6.83 2.88
CA VAL A 78 -11.99 -6.16 2.01
C VAL A 78 -13.21 -5.75 2.82
N VAL A 79 -13.73 -4.55 2.59
CA VAL A 79 -14.91 -4.00 3.27
C VAL A 79 -15.89 -3.40 2.28
N ASP A 80 -17.19 -3.65 2.49
CA ASP A 80 -18.27 -3.02 1.73
C ASP A 80 -18.39 -1.54 2.11
N THR A 81 -18.47 -0.69 1.09
CA THR A 81 -18.64 0.76 1.26
C THR A 81 -19.63 1.34 0.26
N GLU A 82 -20.03 2.60 0.46
CA GLU A 82 -20.91 3.32 -0.50
C GLU A 82 -20.23 3.58 -1.86
N ILE A 83 -18.89 3.48 -1.93
CA ILE A 83 -18.12 3.70 -3.16
C ILE A 83 -17.56 2.39 -3.75
N GLY A 84 -18.10 1.24 -3.35
CA GLY A 84 -17.65 -0.08 -3.77
C GLY A 84 -16.92 -0.85 -2.69
N LYS A 85 -16.49 -2.05 -3.01
CA LYS A 85 -15.72 -2.92 -2.11
C LYS A 85 -14.24 -2.54 -2.12
N LEU A 86 -13.82 -1.91 -1.03
CA LEU A 86 -12.44 -1.47 -0.82
C LEU A 86 -11.62 -2.57 -0.15
N GLY A 87 -10.48 -2.90 -0.75
CA GLY A 87 -9.51 -3.80 -0.14
C GLY A 87 -8.11 -3.20 -0.03
N HIS A 88 -7.29 -3.80 0.81
CA HIS A 88 -5.90 -3.39 0.95
C HIS A 88 -4.98 -4.51 1.41
N LEU A 89 -3.78 -4.54 0.86
CA LEU A 89 -2.69 -5.41 1.26
C LEU A 89 -1.39 -4.62 1.38
N ASN A 90 -0.48 -5.11 2.21
CA ASN A 90 0.77 -4.44 2.51
C ASN A 90 1.95 -5.13 1.82
N CYS A 91 2.64 -4.40 0.95
CA CYS A 91 3.94 -4.80 0.39
C CYS A 91 3.87 -6.20 -0.28
N TRP A 92 4.69 -7.15 0.17
CA TRP A 92 4.78 -8.51 -0.38
C TRP A 92 3.53 -9.36 -0.20
N GLU A 93 2.57 -8.93 0.61
CA GLU A 93 1.26 -9.58 0.64
C GLU A 93 0.58 -9.53 -0.73
N ASN A 94 0.81 -8.46 -1.50
CA ASN A 94 0.31 -8.32 -2.88
C ASN A 94 0.88 -9.37 -3.85
N MET A 95 1.99 -9.99 -3.50
CA MET A 95 2.62 -11.07 -4.28
C MET A 95 2.14 -12.46 -3.84
N ASN A 96 1.38 -12.55 -2.74
CA ASN A 96 0.89 -13.82 -2.24
C ASN A 96 -0.39 -14.24 -3.00
N PRO A 97 -0.35 -15.34 -3.79
CA PRO A 97 -1.49 -15.73 -4.60
C PRO A 97 -2.73 -16.10 -3.78
N PHE A 98 -2.55 -16.63 -2.56
CA PHE A 98 -3.69 -16.98 -1.70
C PHE A 98 -4.38 -15.76 -1.11
N LEU A 99 -3.64 -14.72 -0.72
CA LEU A 99 -4.23 -13.47 -0.23
C LEU A 99 -4.97 -12.75 -1.36
N LYS A 100 -4.38 -12.71 -2.55
CA LYS A 100 -4.98 -12.15 -3.74
C LYS A 100 -6.29 -12.88 -4.10
N ALA A 101 -6.25 -14.20 -4.19
CA ALA A 101 -7.42 -15.02 -4.48
C ALA A 101 -8.52 -14.84 -3.40
N HIS A 102 -8.13 -14.72 -2.14
CA HIS A 102 -9.06 -14.46 -1.05
C HIS A 102 -9.74 -13.09 -1.19
N ALA A 103 -8.99 -12.02 -1.43
CA ALA A 103 -9.53 -10.68 -1.65
C ALA A 103 -10.48 -10.64 -2.86
N ALA A 104 -10.09 -11.30 -3.96
CA ALA A 104 -10.96 -11.44 -5.14
C ALA A 104 -12.26 -12.18 -4.83
N ALA A 105 -12.20 -13.26 -4.05
CA ALA A 105 -13.38 -14.03 -3.62
C ALA A 105 -14.31 -13.23 -2.68
N LEU A 106 -13.78 -12.24 -1.93
CA LEU A 106 -14.58 -11.28 -1.17
C LEU A 106 -15.25 -10.23 -2.07
N GLY A 107 -14.94 -10.24 -3.37
CA GLY A 107 -15.54 -9.35 -4.37
C GLY A 107 -14.90 -7.97 -4.43
N GLU A 108 -13.63 -7.83 -4.07
CA GLU A 108 -12.90 -6.58 -4.12
C GLU A 108 -13.05 -5.86 -5.48
N GLU A 109 -13.25 -4.54 -5.46
CA GLU A 109 -13.43 -3.70 -6.65
C GLU A 109 -12.35 -2.63 -6.78
N ILE A 110 -11.91 -2.11 -5.62
CA ILE A 110 -10.81 -1.14 -5.52
C ILE A 110 -9.80 -1.68 -4.51
N HIS A 111 -8.56 -1.90 -4.98
CA HIS A 111 -7.46 -2.42 -4.18
C HIS A 111 -6.42 -1.34 -3.87
N VAL A 112 -5.97 -1.23 -2.63
CA VAL A 112 -4.84 -0.39 -2.24
C VAL A 112 -3.62 -1.26 -1.98
N ALA A 113 -2.69 -1.26 -2.92
CA ALA A 113 -1.39 -1.93 -2.80
C ALA A 113 -0.37 -0.98 -2.15
N ALA A 114 -0.29 -0.99 -0.83
CA ALA A 114 0.65 -0.12 -0.11
C ALA A 114 2.08 -0.63 -0.21
N TRP A 115 2.99 0.16 -0.80
CA TRP A 115 4.38 -0.19 -1.00
C TRP A 115 5.32 0.70 -0.19
N PRO A 116 6.40 0.15 0.39
CA PRO A 116 7.41 0.94 1.10
C PRO A 116 8.36 1.64 0.13
N VAL A 117 9.19 2.54 0.66
CA VAL A 117 10.33 3.08 -0.06
C VAL A 117 11.42 2.02 -0.23
N TYR A 118 12.01 1.98 -1.41
CA TYR A 118 13.24 1.23 -1.66
C TYR A 118 14.32 2.16 -2.21
N PRO A 119 15.58 2.00 -1.79
CA PRO A 119 16.67 2.76 -2.38
C PRO A 119 16.82 2.37 -3.86
N PRO A 120 17.25 3.29 -4.73
CA PRO A 120 17.54 2.99 -6.12
C PRO A 120 18.59 1.87 -6.24
N ALA A 121 18.42 1.02 -7.25
CA ALA A 121 19.33 -0.09 -7.54
C ALA A 121 20.80 0.34 -7.69
N THR A 122 21.03 1.56 -8.14
CA THR A 122 22.36 2.14 -8.37
C THR A 122 23.15 2.43 -7.10
N THR A 123 22.52 2.38 -5.92
CA THR A 123 23.17 2.71 -4.65
C THR A 123 23.89 1.53 -4.01
N LEU A 124 23.69 0.32 -4.51
CA LEU A 124 24.30 -0.89 -3.96
C LEU A 124 25.58 -1.24 -4.72
N LYS A 125 26.68 -1.38 -4.01
CA LYS A 125 27.98 -1.76 -4.56
C LYS A 125 27.96 -3.16 -5.21
N TYR A 126 27.01 -3.99 -4.81
CA TYR A 126 26.73 -5.31 -5.38
C TYR A 126 25.26 -5.33 -5.78
N PRO A 127 24.91 -5.66 -7.04
CA PRO A 127 23.53 -5.84 -7.42
C PRO A 127 22.95 -7.00 -6.62
N ASP A 128 22.14 -6.65 -5.62
CA ASP A 128 21.26 -7.60 -4.96
C ASP A 128 20.24 -8.05 -6.03
N PRO A 129 19.85 -9.34 -6.10
CA PRO A 129 18.76 -9.78 -6.98
C PRO A 129 17.44 -9.02 -6.78
N TYR A 130 17.33 -8.23 -5.71
CA TYR A 130 16.19 -7.37 -5.40
C TYR A 130 16.40 -5.89 -5.74
N THR A 131 17.44 -5.52 -6.49
CA THR A 131 17.75 -4.10 -6.78
C THR A 131 16.64 -3.35 -7.51
N ASN A 132 15.82 -4.07 -8.30
CA ASN A 132 14.71 -3.50 -9.06
C ASN A 132 13.35 -3.76 -8.40
N ILE A 133 13.33 -4.05 -7.09
CA ILE A 133 12.11 -4.52 -6.44
C ILE A 133 10.99 -3.48 -6.46
N ALA A 134 11.30 -2.19 -6.32
CA ALA A 134 10.29 -1.13 -6.40
C ALA A 134 9.66 -1.06 -7.79
N GLU A 135 10.49 -1.15 -8.83
CA GLU A 135 10.04 -1.20 -10.22
C GLU A 135 9.23 -2.47 -10.48
N THR A 136 9.72 -3.63 -10.03
CA THR A 136 9.00 -4.91 -10.14
C THR A 136 7.63 -4.83 -9.46
N GLN A 137 7.53 -4.26 -8.28
CA GLN A 137 6.27 -4.12 -7.53
C GLN A 137 5.30 -3.17 -8.22
N SER A 138 5.82 -2.04 -8.72
CA SER A 138 5.02 -1.05 -9.43
C SER A 138 4.60 -1.53 -10.83
N GLU A 139 5.55 -2.02 -11.61
CA GLU A 139 5.39 -2.24 -13.06
C GLU A 139 4.95 -3.66 -13.43
N LEU A 140 5.11 -4.63 -12.54
CA LEU A 140 4.74 -6.02 -12.79
C LEU A 140 3.67 -6.53 -11.83
N VAL A 141 3.88 -6.37 -10.52
CA VAL A 141 2.98 -6.96 -9.52
C VAL A 141 1.65 -6.22 -9.45
N SER A 142 1.68 -4.89 -9.40
CA SER A 142 0.45 -4.09 -9.27
C SER A 142 -0.47 -4.22 -10.48
N PRO A 143 0.00 -4.12 -11.75
CA PRO A 143 -0.87 -4.37 -12.89
C PRO A 143 -1.29 -5.84 -13.03
N ALA A 144 -0.43 -6.80 -12.64
CA ALA A 144 -0.82 -8.20 -12.61
C ALA A 144 -1.96 -8.44 -11.61
N TYR A 145 -1.90 -7.80 -10.42
CA TYR A 145 -3.00 -7.84 -9.46
C TYR A 145 -4.30 -7.34 -10.10
N ALA A 146 -4.25 -6.18 -10.77
CA ALA A 146 -5.43 -5.60 -11.43
C ALA A 146 -6.07 -6.55 -12.44
N ILE A 147 -5.26 -7.14 -13.34
CA ILE A 147 -5.73 -8.07 -14.38
C ILE A 147 -6.28 -9.36 -13.76
N GLU A 148 -5.54 -9.95 -12.82
CA GLU A 148 -5.89 -11.25 -12.23
C GLU A 148 -7.14 -11.20 -11.36
N THR A 149 -7.48 -10.04 -10.81
CA THR A 149 -8.64 -9.86 -9.92
C THR A 149 -9.77 -9.04 -10.55
N GLY A 150 -9.53 -8.40 -11.69
CA GLY A 150 -10.47 -7.47 -12.31
C GLY A 150 -10.78 -6.26 -11.44
N THR A 151 -9.77 -5.71 -10.74
CA THR A 151 -9.94 -4.58 -9.80
C THR A 151 -9.16 -3.35 -10.22
N TRP A 152 -9.62 -2.18 -9.80
CA TRP A 152 -8.81 -0.98 -9.79
C TRP A 152 -7.71 -1.11 -8.75
N VAL A 153 -6.47 -0.78 -9.10
CA VAL A 153 -5.34 -0.84 -8.15
C VAL A 153 -4.72 0.53 -7.95
N LEU A 154 -4.82 1.01 -6.71
CA LEU A 154 -4.12 2.19 -6.24
C LEU A 154 -2.83 1.73 -5.57
N ALA A 155 -1.69 1.99 -6.19
CA ALA A 155 -0.37 1.56 -5.72
C ALA A 155 0.44 2.76 -5.19
N PRO A 156 0.15 3.27 -3.98
CA PRO A 156 0.93 4.33 -3.39
C PRO A 156 2.31 3.82 -2.96
N PHE A 157 3.33 4.61 -3.27
CA PHE A 157 4.70 4.43 -2.80
C PHE A 157 5.14 5.62 -1.97
N GLN A 158 5.89 5.34 -0.94
CA GLN A 158 6.51 6.38 -0.15
C GLN A 158 7.62 7.06 -0.95
N VAL A 159 7.65 8.39 -0.91
CA VAL A 159 8.75 9.20 -1.43
C VAL A 159 9.58 9.72 -0.26
N VAL A 160 10.89 9.59 -0.33
CA VAL A 160 11.80 10.01 0.73
C VAL A 160 12.92 10.84 0.12
N SER A 161 13.08 12.09 0.61
CA SER A 161 14.17 12.97 0.22
C SER A 161 15.52 12.45 0.69
N THR A 162 16.61 12.94 0.12
CA THR A 162 17.99 12.68 0.58
C THR A 162 18.13 12.95 2.07
N GLU A 163 17.58 14.06 2.55
CA GLU A 163 17.61 14.41 3.98
C GLU A 163 16.86 13.40 4.84
N GLY A 164 15.64 13.01 4.42
CA GLY A 164 14.85 11.97 5.06
C GLY A 164 15.57 10.62 5.09
N ALA A 165 16.23 10.25 4.00
CA ALA A 165 17.02 9.03 3.91
C ALA A 165 18.23 9.07 4.88
N LYS A 166 18.94 10.20 4.95
CA LYS A 166 20.05 10.41 5.89
C LYS A 166 19.59 10.33 7.36
N LEU A 167 18.40 10.87 7.67
CA LEU A 167 17.83 10.78 9.03
C LEU A 167 17.50 9.35 9.43
N ASN A 168 17.04 8.53 8.49
CA ASN A 168 16.70 7.12 8.72
C ASN A 168 17.90 6.17 8.64
N THR A 169 19.07 6.68 8.24
CA THR A 169 20.29 5.87 8.09
C THR A 169 21.21 6.06 9.31
N PRO A 170 21.77 4.98 9.88
CA PRO A 170 22.76 5.08 10.94
C PRO A 170 23.91 6.03 10.56
N GLU A 171 24.36 6.85 11.50
CA GLU A 171 25.35 7.92 11.24
C GLU A 171 26.56 7.43 10.44
N ARG A 172 27.12 6.28 10.80
CA ARG A 172 28.28 5.66 10.13
C ARG A 172 28.08 5.31 8.65
N LEU A 173 26.82 5.36 8.17
CA LEU A 173 26.44 4.99 6.79
C LEU A 173 25.82 6.17 6.01
N ARG A 174 25.67 7.34 6.65
CA ARG A 174 25.00 8.50 6.03
C ARG A 174 25.71 9.01 4.78
N ASP A 175 27.03 8.91 4.74
CA ASP A 175 27.83 9.30 3.57
C ASP A 175 27.62 8.39 2.34
N GLN A 176 26.95 7.24 2.55
CA GLN A 176 26.59 6.33 1.46
C GLN A 176 25.20 6.59 0.89
N VAL A 177 24.43 7.50 1.49
CA VAL A 177 23.13 7.93 0.96
C VAL A 177 23.37 8.79 -0.28
N THR A 178 22.85 8.36 -1.40
CA THR A 178 22.92 9.11 -2.66
C THR A 178 22.03 10.34 -2.62
N GLU A 179 22.43 11.38 -3.36
CA GLU A 179 21.59 12.56 -3.56
C GLU A 179 20.37 12.22 -4.44
N GLY A 180 19.25 12.91 -4.20
CA GLY A 180 18.00 12.77 -4.93
C GLY A 180 16.87 12.20 -4.08
N MET A 181 15.72 12.05 -4.73
CA MET A 181 14.55 11.42 -4.11
C MET A 181 14.62 9.90 -4.28
N HIS A 182 14.22 9.20 -3.25
CA HIS A 182 14.19 7.74 -3.24
C HIS A 182 12.75 7.25 -3.38
N SER A 183 12.53 6.28 -4.28
CA SER A 183 11.23 5.72 -4.62
C SER A 183 10.46 6.58 -5.64
N GLY A 184 9.14 6.82 -5.47
CA GLY A 184 8.36 7.59 -6.45
C GLY A 184 7.76 6.73 -7.55
N TYR A 185 7.39 5.50 -7.23
CA TYR A 185 6.77 4.55 -8.15
C TYR A 185 5.24 4.46 -7.99
N SER A 186 4.61 5.45 -7.37
CA SER A 186 3.15 5.47 -7.22
C SER A 186 2.46 5.40 -8.58
N ARG A 187 1.47 4.53 -8.71
CA ARG A 187 0.73 4.27 -9.96
C ARG A 187 -0.73 3.99 -9.65
N ILE A 188 -1.58 4.19 -10.64
CA ILE A 188 -2.98 3.76 -10.60
C ILE A 188 -3.24 2.92 -11.85
N TYR A 189 -3.74 1.70 -11.64
CA TYR A 189 -4.04 0.75 -12.70
C TYR A 189 -5.53 0.50 -12.80
N ARG A 190 -6.00 0.44 -14.03
CA ARG A 190 -7.35 0.00 -14.38
C ARG A 190 -7.46 -1.52 -14.26
N PRO A 191 -8.68 -2.07 -14.22
CA PRO A 191 -8.90 -3.52 -14.16
C PRO A 191 -8.26 -4.32 -15.31
N ASP A 192 -8.01 -3.67 -16.45
CA ASP A 192 -7.30 -4.25 -17.60
C ASP A 192 -5.76 -4.20 -17.47
N GLY A 193 -5.22 -3.71 -16.34
CA GLY A 193 -3.80 -3.59 -16.06
C GLY A 193 -3.10 -2.39 -16.69
N TYR A 194 -3.81 -1.57 -17.47
CA TYR A 194 -3.23 -0.34 -18.01
C TYR A 194 -3.24 0.80 -16.99
N ARG A 195 -2.33 1.74 -17.15
CA ARG A 195 -2.29 2.94 -16.33
C ARG A 195 -3.52 3.81 -16.55
N ALA A 196 -4.14 4.23 -15.45
CA ALA A 196 -5.31 5.12 -15.50
C ALA A 196 -4.90 6.58 -15.73
N VAL A 197 -3.70 6.96 -15.33
CA VAL A 197 -3.13 8.30 -15.50
C VAL A 197 -1.65 8.21 -15.88
N ALA A 198 -1.10 9.28 -16.44
CA ALA A 198 0.32 9.37 -16.74
C ALA A 198 1.17 9.22 -15.47
N ASP A 199 2.32 8.59 -15.60
CA ASP A 199 3.26 8.44 -14.51
C ASP A 199 3.77 9.82 -14.06
N PRO A 200 3.78 10.12 -12.76
CA PRO A 200 4.46 11.30 -12.26
C PRO A 200 5.98 11.15 -12.39
N ASP A 201 6.68 12.26 -12.37
CA ASP A 201 8.12 12.26 -12.15
C ASP A 201 8.42 11.53 -10.82
N ARG A 202 9.50 10.77 -10.78
CA ARG A 202 9.90 10.00 -9.57
C ARG A 202 10.19 10.88 -8.36
N GLU A 203 10.58 12.12 -8.59
CA GLU A 203 10.85 13.10 -7.55
C GLU A 203 9.61 13.92 -7.17
N TRP A 204 8.50 13.70 -7.86
CA TRP A 204 7.27 14.45 -7.61
C TRP A 204 6.59 14.01 -6.32
N GLU A 205 6.24 14.98 -5.50
CA GLU A 205 5.44 14.81 -4.29
C GLU A 205 4.09 15.52 -4.46
N GLY A 206 2.99 14.79 -4.37
CA GLY A 206 1.67 15.36 -4.59
C GLY A 206 0.55 14.32 -4.61
N LEU A 207 -0.58 14.68 -5.19
CA LEU A 207 -1.77 13.84 -5.29
C LEU A 207 -1.99 13.36 -6.73
N MET A 208 -2.05 12.06 -6.93
CA MET A 208 -2.58 11.45 -8.15
C MET A 208 -4.09 11.33 -8.01
N ILE A 209 -4.83 11.86 -8.99
CA ILE A 209 -6.30 11.88 -8.97
C ILE A 209 -6.81 11.23 -10.25
N VAL A 210 -7.80 10.33 -10.10
CA VAL A 210 -8.49 9.65 -11.19
C VAL A 210 -9.95 9.43 -10.83
N ASP A 211 -10.81 9.50 -11.80
CA ASP A 211 -12.19 9.03 -11.68
C ASP A 211 -12.22 7.51 -11.89
N VAL A 212 -12.80 6.77 -10.95
CA VAL A 212 -12.92 5.32 -10.97
C VAL A 212 -14.32 4.95 -11.44
N ASP A 213 -14.40 4.20 -12.53
CA ASP A 213 -15.64 3.59 -13.00
C ASP A 213 -15.69 2.11 -12.58
N LEU A 214 -16.57 1.78 -11.66
CA LEU A 214 -16.72 0.40 -11.16
C LEU A 214 -17.28 -0.56 -12.23
N ASP A 215 -17.98 -0.06 -13.24
CA ASP A 215 -18.46 -0.89 -14.34
C ASP A 215 -17.31 -1.52 -15.12
N GLU A 216 -16.14 -0.86 -15.19
CA GLU A 216 -14.94 -1.46 -15.78
C GLU A 216 -14.46 -2.69 -14.98
N ALA A 217 -14.51 -2.63 -13.65
CA ALA A 217 -14.15 -3.76 -12.79
C ALA A 217 -15.16 -4.92 -12.97
N HIS A 218 -16.45 -4.61 -12.98
CA HIS A 218 -17.51 -5.60 -13.20
C HIS A 218 -17.38 -6.29 -14.56
N LEU A 219 -17.17 -5.51 -15.62
CA LEU A 219 -17.00 -6.04 -16.98
C LEU A 219 -15.78 -6.95 -17.07
N THR A 220 -14.66 -6.55 -16.49
CA THR A 220 -13.42 -7.35 -16.49
C THR A 220 -13.62 -8.67 -15.76
N LYS A 221 -14.32 -8.68 -14.63
CA LYS A 221 -14.64 -9.90 -13.87
C LYS A 221 -15.52 -10.84 -14.70
N VAL A 222 -16.53 -10.33 -15.39
CA VAL A 222 -17.40 -11.14 -16.27
C VAL A 222 -16.61 -11.75 -17.42
N ILE A 223 -15.68 -11.02 -18.01
CA ILE A 223 -14.87 -11.51 -19.15
C ILE A 223 -13.84 -12.54 -18.68
N ALA A 224 -13.19 -12.30 -17.55
CA ALA A 224 -12.09 -13.11 -17.08
C ALA A 224 -12.54 -14.34 -16.28
N ASP A 225 -13.66 -14.27 -15.60
CA ASP A 225 -14.31 -15.33 -14.79
C ASP A 225 -13.35 -16.17 -13.92
N PHE A 226 -12.38 -15.52 -13.29
CA PHE A 226 -11.36 -16.23 -12.50
C PHE A 226 -11.84 -16.63 -11.10
N VAL A 227 -12.97 -16.11 -10.61
CA VAL A 227 -13.41 -16.25 -9.21
C VAL A 227 -14.94 -16.29 -9.10
N SER A 228 -15.63 -16.92 -10.02
CA SER A 228 -17.06 -17.18 -9.93
C SER A 228 -17.37 -18.46 -9.12
#